data_a1acc6aa8a1fb76f9187176ac13f681c
#
_entry.id   a1acc6aa8a1fb76f9187176ac13f681c
#
_cell.length_a   1.000
_cell.length_b   1.000
_cell.length_c   1.000
_cell.angle_alpha   90.00
_cell.angle_beta   90.00
_cell.angle_gamma   90.00
#
_symmetry.space_group_name_H-M   'P 1'
#
loop_
_entity.id
_entity.type
_entity.pdbx_description
1 polymer ?
#
loop_
_entity_poly.entity_id
_entity_poly.type
_entity_poly.pdbx_seq_one_letter_code
_entity_poly.pdbx_strand_id
1 'polypeptide(L)'
;SAASDVYKRQGWTGYSWNTELFKDYKSFLNNLQNRNLKVTLNLHPADGIRHFEDMYNDVAKAVGIDPETKEDVKFSCKSDDFWNAYFDKVHKPYEKDGVDFWWIDWQQGKKSDIEGLDPLLALNHYHFLDNAENGKLPLILSRYAGLGSHRYPLGFSGDTAINHKVLDFQPYFTANAANAAYFWWSHDIGGHHFGYKDDELYLRWIEFGVFSPILRLHSTSNDLLGKEPWKYRRDVYLSAKKWLNFRHRLIAYIFTMDYKCHKNGTPLCKPMYYAYPNEESAFNVPNEYFFGSELIAAPITSKTNKKTNMATAKAWIPKGTYTDIFTLQKYHGPMDITLNRELYDIPVLAKEGAIIPLSNDDGNSSANPKALEFWIFNGNNSFTLYEDNGRVNFEKHNAKTKILNTFDEKSRKIKLTIKAPFGDCEVIPSGRKYKITFKEIESADVKLNKEFTISNSDSALSIEVDFSSDDIEIELTNIKLIKMPDYKERVINSMSRWQEQTSKKTAYYKPFKNAQTREELLKVLRISKLPKEIKNLLYEQLITD
;
A
#
# COMPACT_ATOMS: atom_id res chain seq x y z
N SER A 1 -3.69 8.00 14.53
CA SER A 1 -3.72 6.69 15.20
C SER A 1 -2.85 6.64 16.45
N ALA A 2 -1.74 7.38 16.53
CA ALA A 2 -0.88 7.41 17.74
C ALA A 2 -1.63 7.82 19.04
N ALA A 3 -2.79 8.41 18.91
CA ALA A 3 -3.63 8.85 20.00
C ALA A 3 -4.89 7.99 20.17
N SER A 4 -4.87 6.72 19.74
CA SER A 4 -6.07 5.88 19.75
C SER A 4 -6.70 5.74 21.15
N ASP A 5 -5.90 5.77 22.21
CA ASP A 5 -6.40 5.71 23.57
C ASP A 5 -6.57 7.08 24.27
N VAL A 6 -6.05 8.15 23.68
CA VAL A 6 -6.07 9.50 24.27
C VAL A 6 -7.48 10.07 24.37
N TYR A 7 -8.39 9.69 23.47
CA TYR A 7 -9.77 10.16 23.50
C TYR A 7 -10.58 9.58 24.67
N LYS A 8 -10.14 8.46 25.27
CA LYS A 8 -10.83 7.75 26.34
C LYS A 8 -10.75 8.52 27.65
N ARG A 9 -11.88 8.66 28.31
CA ARG A 9 -11.94 9.38 29.61
C ARG A 9 -11.24 8.62 30.71
N GLN A 10 -11.51 7.33 30.84
CA GLN A 10 -11.00 6.48 31.91
C GLN A 10 -10.99 5.01 31.47
N GLY A 11 -9.97 4.27 31.92
CA GLY A 11 -9.85 2.85 31.58
C GLY A 11 -9.58 2.57 30.10
N TRP A 12 -9.82 1.34 29.67
CA TRP A 12 -9.48 0.85 28.33
C TRP A 12 -10.67 0.66 27.40
N THR A 13 -11.89 0.65 27.94
CA THR A 13 -13.11 0.33 27.17
C THR A 13 -13.31 1.21 25.95
N GLY A 14 -13.17 2.52 26.11
CA GLY A 14 -13.27 3.45 24.99
C GLY A 14 -14.70 3.91 24.68
N TYR A 15 -15.60 3.90 25.69
CA TYR A 15 -17.01 4.26 25.51
C TYR A 15 -17.36 5.67 26.00
N SER A 16 -16.39 6.43 26.48
CA SER A 16 -16.58 7.82 26.89
C SER A 16 -15.44 8.68 26.43
N TRP A 17 -15.77 9.86 25.88
CA TRP A 17 -14.77 10.81 25.43
C TRP A 17 -14.05 11.49 26.60
N ASN A 18 -12.75 11.69 26.45
CA ASN A 18 -11.98 12.54 27.34
C ASN A 18 -12.26 14.02 27.02
N THR A 19 -13.20 14.60 27.78
CA THR A 19 -13.63 15.99 27.55
C THR A 19 -12.61 17.03 27.99
N GLU A 20 -11.55 16.67 28.74
CA GLU A 20 -10.43 17.57 29.01
C GLU A 20 -9.61 17.85 27.73
N LEU A 21 -9.42 16.82 26.89
CA LEU A 21 -8.68 16.90 25.64
C LEU A 21 -9.59 17.23 24.46
N PHE A 22 -10.79 16.68 24.42
CA PHE A 22 -11.79 16.88 23.37
C PHE A 22 -13.02 17.60 23.95
N LYS A 23 -12.87 18.88 24.27
CA LYS A 23 -13.93 19.68 24.93
C LYS A 23 -15.25 19.67 24.17
N ASP A 24 -15.19 19.67 22.86
CA ASP A 24 -16.31 19.54 21.92
C ASP A 24 -15.95 18.51 20.84
N TYR A 25 -16.10 17.23 21.18
CA TYR A 25 -15.79 16.15 20.27
C TYR A 25 -16.74 16.13 19.05
N LYS A 26 -17.97 16.64 19.16
CA LYS A 26 -18.92 16.70 18.04
C LYS A 26 -18.45 17.67 16.96
N SER A 27 -18.03 18.88 17.37
CA SER A 27 -17.42 19.83 16.45
C SER A 27 -16.12 19.29 15.86
N PHE A 28 -15.32 18.56 16.62
CA PHE A 28 -14.11 17.90 16.14
C PHE A 28 -14.43 16.86 15.06
N LEU A 29 -15.40 15.96 15.28
CA LEU A 29 -15.84 14.96 14.31
C LEU A 29 -16.38 15.61 13.03
N ASN A 30 -17.24 16.62 13.18
CA ASN A 30 -17.79 17.37 12.05
C ASN A 30 -16.68 18.05 11.22
N ASN A 31 -15.66 18.62 11.87
CA ASN A 31 -14.51 19.19 11.15
C ASN A 31 -13.75 18.15 10.33
N LEU A 32 -13.56 16.93 10.85
CA LEU A 32 -12.93 15.84 10.11
C LEU A 32 -13.76 15.41 8.91
N GLN A 33 -15.08 15.28 9.08
CA GLN A 33 -16.00 14.93 7.99
C GLN A 33 -16.01 15.98 6.88
N ASN A 34 -16.02 17.28 7.25
CA ASN A 34 -15.93 18.40 6.28
C ASN A 34 -14.62 18.39 5.48
N ARG A 35 -13.60 17.71 5.98
CA ARG A 35 -12.32 17.46 5.29
C ARG A 35 -12.30 16.14 4.51
N ASN A 36 -13.44 15.48 4.34
CA ASN A 36 -13.57 14.15 3.73
C ASN A 36 -12.74 13.05 4.42
N LEU A 37 -12.53 13.17 5.74
CA LEU A 37 -11.86 12.16 6.53
C LEU A 37 -12.88 11.22 7.16
N LYS A 38 -12.55 9.93 7.21
CA LYS A 38 -13.30 8.92 7.93
C LYS A 38 -12.71 8.69 9.31
N VAL A 39 -13.57 8.46 10.29
CA VAL A 39 -13.17 8.34 11.69
C VAL A 39 -13.44 6.94 12.21
N THR A 40 -12.44 6.35 12.85
CA THR A 40 -12.58 5.13 13.64
C THR A 40 -12.07 5.38 15.06
N LEU A 41 -12.73 4.78 16.03
CA LEU A 41 -12.31 4.79 17.43
C LEU A 41 -11.92 3.38 17.87
N ASN A 42 -10.87 3.31 18.67
CA ASN A 42 -10.39 2.06 19.26
C ASN A 42 -11.18 1.70 20.50
N LEU A 43 -11.53 0.42 20.65
CA LEU A 43 -12.23 -0.08 21.85
C LEU A 43 -11.68 -1.45 22.29
N HIS A 44 -11.79 -1.67 23.60
CA HIS A 44 -11.45 -2.92 24.27
C HIS A 44 -12.70 -3.46 25.00
N PRO A 45 -13.54 -4.26 24.34
CA PRO A 45 -14.86 -4.64 24.85
C PRO A 45 -14.85 -5.59 26.06
N ALA A 46 -13.70 -6.21 26.37
CA ALA A 46 -13.62 -7.29 27.35
C ALA A 46 -14.06 -6.90 28.77
N ASP A 47 -13.86 -5.63 29.16
CA ASP A 47 -14.27 -5.14 30.47
C ASP A 47 -15.78 -4.81 30.54
N GLY A 48 -16.52 -5.04 29.45
CA GLY A 48 -17.94 -4.68 29.39
C GLY A 48 -18.17 -3.17 29.45
N ILE A 49 -19.29 -2.72 30.02
CA ILE A 49 -19.61 -1.31 30.20
C ILE A 49 -19.42 -0.95 31.68
N ARG A 50 -18.43 -0.12 31.95
CA ARG A 50 -18.03 0.24 33.30
C ARG A 50 -18.95 1.33 33.83
N HIS A 51 -19.16 1.34 35.17
CA HIS A 51 -20.08 2.28 35.85
C HIS A 51 -19.74 3.78 35.67
N PHE A 52 -18.53 4.10 35.24
CA PHE A 52 -18.09 5.48 34.96
C PHE A 52 -18.32 5.92 33.51
N GLU A 53 -18.77 5.03 32.61
CA GLU A 53 -19.02 5.37 31.23
C GLU A 53 -20.30 6.21 31.08
N ASP A 54 -20.31 7.12 30.10
CA ASP A 54 -21.41 8.07 29.89
C ASP A 54 -22.76 7.38 29.67
N MET A 55 -22.77 6.23 28.97
CA MET A 55 -23.96 5.45 28.63
C MET A 55 -24.30 4.38 29.69
N TYR A 56 -23.53 4.27 30.75
CA TYR A 56 -23.67 3.17 31.73
C TYR A 56 -25.11 3.02 32.25
N ASN A 57 -25.76 4.10 32.71
CA ASN A 57 -27.08 4.03 33.30
C ASN A 57 -28.13 3.43 32.37
N ASP A 58 -28.06 3.78 31.09
CA ASP A 58 -29.03 3.30 30.08
C ASP A 58 -28.75 1.82 29.72
N VAL A 59 -27.47 1.44 29.64
CA VAL A 59 -27.08 0.05 29.39
C VAL A 59 -27.41 -0.84 30.59
N ALA A 60 -27.07 -0.43 31.82
CA ALA A 60 -27.37 -1.18 33.04
C ALA A 60 -28.86 -1.48 33.16
N LYS A 61 -29.72 -0.48 32.99
CA LYS A 61 -31.19 -0.67 32.97
C LYS A 61 -31.63 -1.65 31.87
N ALA A 62 -31.07 -1.55 30.70
CA ALA A 62 -31.44 -2.43 29.55
C ALA A 62 -31.10 -3.89 29.82
N VAL A 63 -30.05 -4.19 30.60
CA VAL A 63 -29.66 -5.56 30.94
C VAL A 63 -30.15 -5.97 32.36
N GLY A 64 -31.04 -5.18 33.00
CA GLY A 64 -31.67 -5.53 34.27
C GLY A 64 -30.81 -5.27 35.51
N ILE A 65 -29.75 -4.45 35.38
CA ILE A 65 -28.92 -4.02 36.52
C ILE A 65 -29.42 -2.65 37.02
N ASP A 66 -29.59 -2.51 38.36
CA ASP A 66 -29.87 -1.22 38.98
C ASP A 66 -28.62 -0.32 38.90
N PRO A 67 -28.65 0.83 38.21
CA PRO A 67 -27.50 1.72 38.09
C PRO A 67 -26.96 2.26 39.42
N GLU A 68 -27.80 2.35 40.44
CA GLU A 68 -27.39 2.85 41.76
C GLU A 68 -26.39 1.90 42.44
N THR A 69 -26.39 0.64 42.08
CA THR A 69 -25.43 -0.36 42.58
C THR A 69 -24.01 -0.15 42.07
N LYS A 70 -23.86 0.56 40.93
CA LYS A 70 -22.60 0.73 40.22
C LYS A 70 -21.93 -0.62 39.81
N GLU A 71 -22.72 -1.67 39.72
CA GLU A 71 -22.22 -2.95 39.18
C GLU A 71 -21.91 -2.80 37.68
N ASP A 72 -20.68 -3.10 37.30
CA ASP A 72 -20.29 -3.03 35.88
C ASP A 72 -21.06 -4.06 35.06
N VAL A 73 -21.53 -3.65 33.86
CA VAL A 73 -22.18 -4.53 32.92
C VAL A 73 -21.11 -5.42 32.26
N LYS A 74 -21.14 -6.72 32.51
CA LYS A 74 -20.16 -7.67 32.00
C LYS A 74 -20.36 -7.91 30.51
N PHE A 75 -19.25 -8.07 29.77
CA PHE A 75 -19.30 -8.51 28.38
C PHE A 75 -19.91 -9.91 28.31
N SER A 76 -20.85 -10.12 27.40
CA SER A 76 -21.53 -11.39 27.18
C SER A 76 -21.70 -11.67 25.68
N CYS A 77 -21.25 -12.85 25.22
CA CYS A 77 -21.55 -13.32 23.88
C CYS A 77 -22.96 -13.91 23.78
N LYS A 78 -23.56 -14.31 24.89
CA LYS A 78 -24.81 -15.06 24.96
C LYS A 78 -26.04 -14.17 25.12
N SER A 79 -25.90 -12.99 25.72
CA SER A 79 -27.02 -12.13 26.08
C SER A 79 -27.46 -11.24 24.91
N ASP A 80 -28.66 -11.46 24.40
CA ASP A 80 -29.27 -10.57 23.39
C ASP A 80 -29.50 -9.16 23.95
N ASP A 81 -29.89 -9.03 25.23
CA ASP A 81 -30.05 -7.75 25.89
C ASP A 81 -28.75 -6.97 25.95
N PHE A 82 -27.61 -7.67 26.19
CA PHE A 82 -26.30 -7.05 26.13
C PHE A 82 -25.98 -6.53 24.72
N TRP A 83 -26.14 -7.35 23.67
CA TRP A 83 -25.85 -6.94 22.30
C TRP A 83 -26.71 -5.77 21.84
N ASN A 84 -28.03 -5.82 22.14
CA ASN A 84 -28.94 -4.73 21.81
C ASN A 84 -28.54 -3.43 22.51
N ALA A 85 -28.26 -3.46 23.81
CA ALA A 85 -27.83 -2.30 24.55
C ALA A 85 -26.44 -1.79 24.11
N TYR A 86 -25.52 -2.70 23.80
CA TYR A 86 -24.17 -2.42 23.34
C TYR A 86 -24.17 -1.62 22.02
N PHE A 87 -24.96 -2.00 21.06
CA PHE A 87 -25.06 -1.23 19.81
C PHE A 87 -25.96 0.00 19.97
N ASP A 88 -27.15 -0.13 20.48
CA ASP A 88 -28.15 0.96 20.48
C ASP A 88 -27.81 2.10 21.44
N LYS A 89 -27.19 1.79 22.60
CA LYS A 89 -26.92 2.80 23.64
C LYS A 89 -25.48 3.31 23.61
N VAL A 90 -24.52 2.49 23.14
CA VAL A 90 -23.10 2.85 23.19
C VAL A 90 -22.58 3.29 21.80
N HIS A 91 -22.78 2.50 20.75
CA HIS A 91 -22.16 2.74 19.45
C HIS A 91 -22.94 3.68 18.54
N LYS A 92 -24.24 3.42 18.34
CA LYS A 92 -25.10 4.23 17.45
C LYS A 92 -25.15 5.73 17.78
N PRO A 93 -25.11 6.16 19.06
CA PRO A 93 -25.02 7.59 19.37
C PRO A 93 -23.74 8.23 18.80
N TYR A 94 -22.58 7.58 18.94
CA TYR A 94 -21.32 8.09 18.41
C TYR A 94 -21.24 8.01 16.89
N GLU A 95 -21.87 7.02 16.27
CA GLU A 95 -21.99 6.93 14.80
C GLU A 95 -22.82 8.08 14.24
N LYS A 96 -23.91 8.47 14.94
CA LYS A 96 -24.69 9.67 14.59
C LYS A 96 -23.89 10.95 14.72
N ASP A 97 -22.97 11.01 15.68
CA ASP A 97 -22.08 12.15 15.89
C ASP A 97 -20.90 12.17 14.87
N GLY A 98 -20.66 11.08 14.12
CA GLY A 98 -19.70 11.07 13.01
C GLY A 98 -18.59 10.03 13.08
N VAL A 99 -18.72 9.01 13.91
CA VAL A 99 -17.83 7.83 13.86
C VAL A 99 -18.27 6.93 12.70
N ASP A 100 -17.36 6.58 11.78
CA ASP A 100 -17.69 5.82 10.59
C ASP A 100 -17.66 4.31 10.78
N PHE A 101 -16.71 3.80 11.57
CA PHE A 101 -16.54 2.38 11.88
C PHE A 101 -15.71 2.19 13.16
N TRP A 102 -15.57 0.93 13.64
CA TRP A 102 -14.94 0.64 14.91
C TRP A 102 -13.65 -0.16 14.76
N TRP A 103 -12.68 0.15 15.64
CA TRP A 103 -11.43 -0.58 15.78
C TRP A 103 -11.49 -1.45 17.03
N ILE A 104 -11.71 -2.75 16.83
CA ILE A 104 -11.91 -3.73 17.89
C ILE A 104 -10.57 -4.32 18.28
N ASP A 105 -10.11 -4.04 19.50
CA ASP A 105 -8.84 -4.51 20.02
C ASP A 105 -9.07 -5.46 21.19
N TRP A 106 -9.25 -6.74 20.87
CA TRP A 106 -9.47 -7.80 21.84
C TRP A 106 -8.17 -8.53 22.14
N GLN A 107 -7.71 -8.52 23.42
CA GLN A 107 -6.47 -9.14 23.88
C GLN A 107 -6.69 -10.12 25.05
N GLN A 108 -7.92 -10.39 25.45
CA GLN A 108 -8.28 -11.08 26.69
C GLN A 108 -8.54 -12.59 26.50
N GLY A 109 -7.95 -13.17 25.45
CA GLY A 109 -8.02 -14.59 25.17
C GLY A 109 -9.30 -15.05 24.48
N LYS A 110 -9.51 -16.38 24.45
CA LYS A 110 -10.52 -17.03 23.61
C LYS A 110 -11.71 -17.59 24.38
N LYS A 111 -11.87 -17.26 25.67
CA LYS A 111 -12.98 -17.76 26.50
C LYS A 111 -14.13 -16.77 26.51
N SER A 112 -15.33 -17.28 26.25
CA SER A 112 -16.59 -16.56 26.40
C SER A 112 -17.56 -17.34 27.31
N ASP A 113 -18.74 -16.78 27.52
CA ASP A 113 -19.87 -17.41 28.18
C ASP A 113 -20.62 -18.42 27.28
N ILE A 114 -20.14 -18.59 26.04
CA ILE A 114 -20.54 -19.68 25.12
C ILE A 114 -19.34 -20.61 24.93
N GLU A 115 -19.51 -21.88 25.32
CA GLU A 115 -18.45 -22.89 25.20
C GLU A 115 -17.95 -23.01 23.75
N GLY A 116 -16.63 -22.93 23.55
CA GLY A 116 -15.99 -23.07 22.25
C GLY A 116 -16.06 -21.85 21.32
N LEU A 117 -16.77 -20.79 21.71
CA LEU A 117 -16.82 -19.55 20.93
C LEU A 117 -15.70 -18.59 21.34
N ASP A 118 -14.86 -18.20 20.38
CA ASP A 118 -13.93 -17.08 20.54
C ASP A 118 -14.71 -15.74 20.53
N PRO A 119 -14.64 -14.94 21.60
CA PRO A 119 -15.38 -13.67 21.69
C PRO A 119 -15.09 -12.73 20.52
N LEU A 120 -13.86 -12.73 20.01
CA LEU A 120 -13.47 -11.86 18.91
C LEU A 120 -14.18 -12.22 17.59
N LEU A 121 -14.53 -13.51 17.37
CA LEU A 121 -15.34 -13.90 16.22
C LEU A 121 -16.76 -13.33 16.32
N ALA A 122 -17.37 -13.36 17.51
CA ALA A 122 -18.68 -12.76 17.74
C ALA A 122 -18.63 -11.23 17.55
N LEU A 123 -17.64 -10.57 18.15
CA LEU A 123 -17.45 -9.12 17.98
C LEU A 123 -17.28 -8.74 16.51
N ASN A 124 -16.43 -9.45 15.77
CA ASN A 124 -16.23 -9.18 14.35
C ASN A 124 -17.52 -9.34 13.55
N HIS A 125 -18.28 -10.39 13.84
CA HIS A 125 -19.55 -10.66 13.16
C HIS A 125 -20.59 -9.57 13.42
N TYR A 126 -20.86 -9.28 14.68
CA TYR A 126 -21.90 -8.32 15.04
C TYR A 126 -21.53 -6.88 14.67
N HIS A 127 -20.29 -6.44 14.90
CA HIS A 127 -19.85 -5.12 14.46
C HIS A 127 -19.88 -4.93 12.95
N PHE A 128 -19.55 -5.99 12.20
CA PHE A 128 -19.59 -5.93 10.73
C PHE A 128 -21.03 -5.80 10.23
N LEU A 129 -21.98 -6.55 10.80
CA LEU A 129 -23.40 -6.48 10.44
C LEU A 129 -24.02 -5.14 10.85
N ASP A 130 -23.74 -4.67 12.07
CA ASP A 130 -24.23 -3.37 12.55
C ASP A 130 -23.70 -2.22 11.68
N ASN A 131 -22.43 -2.26 11.28
CA ASN A 131 -21.86 -1.25 10.38
C ASN A 131 -22.48 -1.27 8.98
N ALA A 132 -23.07 -2.39 8.54
CA ALA A 132 -23.79 -2.52 7.29
C ALA A 132 -25.19 -1.87 7.32
N GLU A 133 -25.71 -1.58 8.51
CA GLU A 133 -27.00 -0.91 8.64
C GLU A 133 -26.96 0.48 7.97
N ASN A 134 -28.12 0.97 7.57
CA ASN A 134 -28.27 2.26 6.89
C ASN A 134 -27.57 2.35 5.51
N GLY A 135 -27.38 1.23 4.83
CA GLY A 135 -26.87 1.19 3.46
C GLY A 135 -25.39 1.55 3.32
N LYS A 136 -24.61 1.30 4.35
CA LYS A 136 -23.13 1.39 4.30
C LYS A 136 -22.52 0.09 3.76
N LEU A 137 -21.38 0.20 3.09
CA LEU A 137 -20.48 -0.93 2.90
C LEU A 137 -19.81 -1.23 4.25
N PRO A 138 -19.96 -2.46 4.79
CA PRO A 138 -19.48 -2.77 6.13
C PRO A 138 -17.97 -2.78 6.21
N LEU A 139 -17.44 -2.21 7.28
CA LEU A 139 -16.02 -2.12 7.58
C LEU A 139 -15.78 -2.18 9.08
N ILE A 140 -14.81 -2.98 9.49
CA ILE A 140 -14.24 -2.97 10.83
C ILE A 140 -12.72 -2.99 10.75
N LEU A 141 -12.04 -2.60 11.81
CA LEU A 141 -10.61 -2.88 11.99
C LEU A 141 -10.47 -3.74 13.24
N SER A 142 -10.01 -4.99 13.08
CA SER A 142 -9.99 -5.95 14.19
C SER A 142 -8.75 -6.83 14.20
N ARG A 143 -8.40 -7.33 15.39
CA ARG A 143 -7.35 -8.35 15.53
C ARG A 143 -7.77 -9.65 14.85
N TYR A 144 -6.77 -10.50 14.59
CA TYR A 144 -6.97 -11.82 14.03
C TYR A 144 -7.56 -12.80 15.07
N ALA A 145 -8.71 -13.37 14.76
CA ALA A 145 -9.42 -14.34 15.60
C ALA A 145 -9.33 -15.80 15.09
N GLY A 146 -8.47 -16.06 14.10
CA GLY A 146 -8.36 -17.38 13.47
C GLY A 146 -8.97 -17.44 12.07
N LEU A 147 -9.06 -18.67 11.53
CA LEU A 147 -9.68 -18.91 10.23
C LEU A 147 -11.14 -18.46 10.25
N GLY A 148 -11.56 -17.75 9.21
CA GLY A 148 -12.89 -17.15 9.12
C GLY A 148 -12.90 -15.65 9.36
N SER A 149 -11.87 -15.06 10.01
CA SER A 149 -11.76 -13.60 10.24
C SER A 149 -11.69 -12.80 8.94
N HIS A 150 -11.23 -13.40 7.84
CA HIS A 150 -11.20 -12.77 6.52
C HIS A 150 -12.58 -12.31 6.00
N ARG A 151 -13.67 -12.86 6.57
CA ARG A 151 -15.05 -12.43 6.24
C ARG A 151 -15.37 -11.01 6.70
N TYR A 152 -14.58 -10.49 7.64
CA TYR A 152 -14.82 -9.23 8.33
C TYR A 152 -13.60 -8.31 8.21
N PRO A 153 -13.34 -7.75 7.00
CA PRO A 153 -12.21 -6.83 6.83
C PRO A 153 -12.43 -5.54 7.64
N LEU A 154 -11.33 -4.93 8.15
CA LEU A 154 -9.92 -5.23 7.94
C LEU A 154 -9.31 -5.96 9.15
N GLY A 155 -8.23 -6.72 8.91
CA GLY A 155 -7.42 -7.26 9.99
C GLY A 155 -6.18 -6.43 10.30
N PHE A 156 -5.64 -6.56 11.54
CA PHE A 156 -4.35 -5.98 11.90
C PHE A 156 -3.52 -6.92 12.77
N SER A 157 -2.19 -6.70 12.76
CA SER A 157 -1.22 -7.60 13.41
C SER A 157 -1.12 -7.45 14.94
N GLY A 158 -1.80 -6.48 15.51
CA GLY A 158 -1.57 -6.08 16.89
C GLY A 158 -0.27 -5.31 17.05
N ASP A 159 0.15 -5.13 18.30
CA ASP A 159 1.29 -4.29 18.66
C ASP A 159 2.61 -4.89 18.18
N THR A 160 3.33 -4.17 17.34
CA THR A 160 4.57 -4.63 16.74
C THR A 160 5.80 -3.97 17.34
N ALA A 161 6.87 -4.74 17.55
CA ALA A 161 8.13 -4.20 18.02
C ALA A 161 8.86 -3.40 16.93
N ILE A 162 9.48 -2.28 17.34
CA ILE A 162 10.22 -1.39 16.44
C ILE A 162 11.63 -1.95 16.20
N ASN A 163 11.78 -2.78 15.18
CA ASN A 163 13.08 -3.31 14.74
C ASN A 163 13.03 -3.89 13.32
N HIS A 164 14.19 -4.02 12.68
CA HIS A 164 14.30 -4.55 11.32
C HIS A 164 13.83 -6.01 11.19
N LYS A 165 13.92 -6.84 12.24
CA LYS A 165 13.47 -8.24 12.20
C LYS A 165 11.95 -8.32 12.03
N VAL A 166 11.21 -7.43 12.67
CA VAL A 166 9.76 -7.34 12.51
C VAL A 166 9.41 -6.80 11.12
N LEU A 167 10.09 -5.76 10.65
CA LEU A 167 9.91 -5.29 9.28
C LEU A 167 10.19 -6.41 8.26
N ASP A 168 11.23 -7.21 8.46
CA ASP A 168 11.59 -8.32 7.55
C ASP A 168 10.52 -9.42 7.50
N PHE A 169 9.82 -9.64 8.60
CA PHE A 169 8.72 -10.59 8.66
C PHE A 169 7.45 -10.12 7.95
N GLN A 170 7.17 -8.81 7.93
CA GLN A 170 5.87 -8.30 7.51
C GLN A 170 5.55 -8.44 6.01
N PRO A 171 6.48 -8.23 5.04
CA PRO A 171 6.20 -8.51 3.63
C PRO A 171 5.88 -9.99 3.39
N TYR A 172 6.66 -10.90 3.99
CA TYR A 172 6.40 -12.33 3.98
C TYR A 172 5.00 -12.66 4.52
N PHE A 173 4.68 -12.14 5.71
CA PHE A 173 3.36 -12.35 6.32
C PHE A 173 2.24 -11.86 5.41
N THR A 174 2.37 -10.63 4.88
CA THR A 174 1.35 -10.00 4.02
C THR A 174 1.03 -10.84 2.79
N ALA A 175 2.06 -11.32 2.09
CA ALA A 175 1.87 -12.17 0.93
C ALA A 175 1.24 -13.53 1.30
N ASN A 176 1.70 -14.15 2.40
CA ASN A 176 1.23 -15.47 2.82
C ASN A 176 -0.13 -15.46 3.52
N ALA A 177 -0.59 -14.33 4.04
CA ALA A 177 -1.96 -14.19 4.55
C ALA A 177 -3.01 -14.49 3.46
N ALA A 178 -2.65 -14.33 2.19
CA ALA A 178 -3.47 -14.72 1.04
C ALA A 178 -3.82 -16.22 1.04
N ASN A 179 -2.97 -17.10 1.59
CA ASN A 179 -3.26 -18.55 1.72
C ASN A 179 -4.45 -18.83 2.65
N ALA A 180 -4.76 -17.90 3.57
CA ALA A 180 -5.93 -17.96 4.45
C ALA A 180 -7.07 -17.05 3.99
N ALA A 181 -7.04 -16.58 2.74
CA ALA A 181 -7.95 -15.60 2.16
C ALA A 181 -7.98 -14.24 2.92
N TYR A 182 -6.98 -13.96 3.75
CA TYR A 182 -6.90 -12.73 4.53
C TYR A 182 -6.14 -11.66 3.72
N PHE A 183 -6.81 -11.03 2.77
CA PHE A 183 -6.20 -10.16 1.75
C PHE A 183 -5.97 -8.73 2.24
N TRP A 184 -6.84 -8.22 3.13
CA TRP A 184 -6.83 -6.83 3.60
C TRP A 184 -6.25 -6.78 5.01
N TRP A 185 -4.93 -6.67 5.06
CA TRP A 185 -4.16 -6.67 6.29
C TRP A 185 -3.48 -5.33 6.55
N SER A 186 -3.54 -4.88 7.79
CA SER A 186 -2.94 -3.64 8.26
C SER A 186 -1.82 -3.93 9.26
N HIS A 187 -0.62 -3.52 8.96
CA HIS A 187 0.49 -3.51 9.91
C HIS A 187 0.60 -2.16 10.62
N ASP A 188 1.32 -2.13 11.76
CA ASP A 188 1.77 -0.91 12.41
C ASP A 188 2.96 -0.36 11.63
N ILE A 189 2.72 0.50 10.63
CA ILE A 189 3.79 1.08 9.83
C ILE A 189 4.63 2.01 10.69
N GLY A 190 5.91 1.66 10.84
CA GLY A 190 6.85 2.28 11.76
C GLY A 190 7.01 1.54 13.10
N GLY A 191 6.20 0.50 13.34
CA GLY A 191 6.17 -0.27 14.58
C GLY A 191 5.46 0.46 15.72
N HIS A 192 5.00 -0.27 16.75
CA HIS A 192 4.22 0.25 17.86
C HIS A 192 5.09 0.63 19.05
N HIS A 193 5.85 -0.31 19.62
CA HIS A 193 6.64 -0.15 20.84
C HIS A 193 7.92 -1.03 20.86
N PHE A 194 8.59 -1.18 22.01
CA PHE A 194 9.78 -2.02 22.21
C PHE A 194 10.93 -1.75 21.23
N GLY A 195 11.30 -0.50 21.10
CA GLY A 195 12.41 -0.07 20.25
C GLY A 195 12.70 1.41 20.44
N TYR A 196 13.35 1.98 19.45
CA TYR A 196 13.68 3.40 19.45
C TYR A 196 13.34 4.04 18.11
N LYS A 197 13.27 5.36 18.09
CA LYS A 197 13.05 6.14 16.88
C LYS A 197 14.27 6.03 15.96
N ASP A 198 14.13 5.29 14.86
CA ASP A 198 15.16 5.06 13.85
C ASP A 198 14.65 5.61 12.50
N ASP A 199 15.35 6.60 11.96
CA ASP A 199 14.99 7.28 10.73
C ASP A 199 14.98 6.35 9.52
N GLU A 200 15.98 5.46 9.40
CA GLU A 200 16.07 4.51 8.30
C GLU A 200 14.94 3.48 8.38
N LEU A 201 14.79 2.83 9.53
CA LEU A 201 13.75 1.83 9.75
C LEU A 201 12.35 2.38 9.48
N TYR A 202 12.08 3.61 9.95
CA TYR A 202 10.81 4.28 9.71
C TYR A 202 10.52 4.46 8.22
N LEU A 203 11.51 4.97 7.46
CA LEU A 203 11.34 5.20 6.03
C LEU A 203 11.16 3.89 5.24
N ARG A 204 11.96 2.85 5.55
CA ARG A 204 11.78 1.51 4.96
C ARG A 204 10.39 0.93 5.25
N TRP A 205 9.86 1.19 6.44
CA TRP A 205 8.51 0.77 6.78
C TRP A 205 7.44 1.52 5.98
N ILE A 206 7.62 2.82 5.76
CA ILE A 206 6.71 3.61 4.90
C ILE A 206 6.77 3.09 3.46
N GLU A 207 7.94 2.85 2.90
CA GLU A 207 8.13 2.31 1.55
C GLU A 207 7.39 0.97 1.39
N PHE A 208 7.56 0.05 2.33
CA PHE A 208 6.77 -1.18 2.38
C PHE A 208 5.26 -0.89 2.50
N GLY A 209 4.86 0.01 3.37
CA GLY A 209 3.48 0.39 3.60
C GLY A 209 2.77 0.90 2.33
N VAL A 210 3.49 1.62 1.45
CA VAL A 210 2.96 2.09 0.17
C VAL A 210 2.50 0.93 -0.71
N PHE A 211 3.24 -0.17 -0.70
CA PHE A 211 2.95 -1.38 -1.48
C PHE A 211 2.37 -2.52 -0.62
N SER A 212 1.68 -2.18 0.46
CA SER A 212 0.92 -3.10 1.30
C SER A 212 -0.60 -2.88 1.14
N PRO A 213 -1.48 -3.80 1.57
CA PRO A 213 -2.91 -3.61 1.42
C PRO A 213 -3.41 -2.37 2.14
N ILE A 214 -3.04 -2.18 3.41
CA ILE A 214 -3.43 -1.03 4.22
C ILE A 214 -2.18 -0.34 4.77
N LEU A 215 -2.01 0.94 4.43
CA LEU A 215 -0.98 1.78 5.02
C LEU A 215 -1.56 2.52 6.22
N ARG A 216 -1.18 2.10 7.42
CA ARG A 216 -1.61 2.73 8.69
C ARG A 216 -0.40 3.06 9.54
N LEU A 217 -0.10 4.34 9.71
CA LEU A 217 0.89 4.80 10.69
C LEU A 217 0.31 4.59 12.09
N HIS A 218 1.03 3.88 12.93
CA HIS A 218 0.61 3.59 14.30
C HIS A 218 1.77 3.64 15.28
N SER A 219 1.47 3.99 16.52
CA SER A 219 2.44 4.10 17.61
C SER A 219 1.73 4.00 18.95
N THR A 220 2.46 3.66 19.99
CA THR A 220 2.05 3.92 21.37
C THR A 220 1.86 5.42 21.60
N SER A 221 1.16 5.78 22.67
CA SER A 221 0.95 7.18 23.12
C SER A 221 2.21 7.87 23.63
N ASN A 222 3.37 7.21 23.62
CA ASN A 222 4.63 7.78 24.05
C ASN A 222 5.12 8.87 23.07
N ASP A 223 5.29 10.09 23.57
CA ASP A 223 5.71 11.26 22.77
C ASP A 223 7.06 11.09 22.07
N LEU A 224 7.93 10.22 22.58
CA LEU A 224 9.25 9.93 22.00
C LEU A 224 9.19 8.95 20.82
N LEU A 225 8.08 8.26 20.61
CA LEU A 225 7.88 7.24 19.58
C LEU A 225 6.86 7.62 18.50
N GLY A 226 6.44 8.88 18.44
CA GLY A 226 5.47 9.35 17.44
C GLY A 226 5.90 9.05 16.01
N LYS A 227 4.91 8.74 15.15
CA LYS A 227 5.11 8.37 13.73
C LYS A 227 4.73 9.48 12.76
N GLU A 228 4.49 10.67 13.26
CA GLU A 228 4.22 11.83 12.41
C GLU A 228 5.47 12.16 11.59
N PRO A 229 5.35 12.24 10.25
CA PRO A 229 6.51 12.39 9.37
C PRO A 229 7.40 13.59 9.70
N TRP A 230 6.79 14.70 10.15
CA TRP A 230 7.51 15.94 10.50
C TRP A 230 8.34 15.86 11.79
N LYS A 231 8.19 14.80 12.58
CA LYS A 231 9.03 14.53 13.76
C LYS A 231 10.35 13.84 13.42
N TYR A 232 10.57 13.47 12.16
CA TYR A 232 11.77 12.80 11.67
C TYR A 232 12.75 13.78 11.01
N ARG A 233 13.99 13.34 10.76
CA ARG A 233 15.00 14.13 10.04
C ARG A 233 14.43 14.63 8.70
N ARG A 234 14.83 15.85 8.30
CA ARG A 234 14.23 16.55 7.16
C ARG A 234 14.20 15.74 5.86
N ASP A 235 15.27 15.03 5.53
CA ASP A 235 15.35 14.20 4.32
C ASP A 235 14.39 13.01 4.39
N VAL A 236 14.28 12.38 5.56
CA VAL A 236 13.31 11.30 5.83
C VAL A 236 11.87 11.84 5.76
N TYR A 237 11.61 12.99 6.34
CA TYR A 237 10.30 13.66 6.23
C TYR A 237 9.89 13.92 4.77
N LEU A 238 10.80 14.51 3.98
CA LEU A 238 10.51 14.81 2.58
C LEU A 238 10.27 13.55 1.76
N SER A 239 11.06 12.49 2.00
CA SER A 239 10.86 11.20 1.36
C SER A 239 9.56 10.52 1.81
N ALA A 240 9.26 10.52 3.11
CA ALA A 240 7.99 10.01 3.63
C ALA A 240 6.79 10.73 3.01
N LYS A 241 6.84 12.06 2.88
CA LYS A 241 5.81 12.85 2.20
C LYS A 241 5.63 12.41 0.74
N LYS A 242 6.75 12.24 -0.01
CA LYS A 242 6.73 11.73 -1.40
C LYS A 242 6.00 10.37 -1.46
N TRP A 243 6.35 9.44 -0.58
CA TRP A 243 5.80 8.09 -0.55
C TRP A 243 4.32 8.05 -0.13
N LEU A 244 3.93 8.82 0.87
CA LEU A 244 2.52 8.93 1.29
C LEU A 244 1.65 9.53 0.18
N ASN A 245 2.14 10.57 -0.53
CA ASN A 245 1.47 11.11 -1.70
C ASN A 245 1.37 10.08 -2.83
N PHE A 246 2.44 9.32 -3.08
CA PHE A 246 2.41 8.27 -4.09
C PHE A 246 1.42 7.15 -3.74
N ARG A 247 1.32 6.77 -2.46
CA ARG A 247 0.28 5.83 -2.01
C ARG A 247 -1.12 6.33 -2.33
N HIS A 248 -1.36 7.63 -2.12
CA HIS A 248 -2.66 8.21 -2.45
C HIS A 248 -2.92 8.19 -3.97
N ARG A 249 -1.91 8.48 -4.77
CA ARG A 249 -2.03 8.36 -6.24
C ARG A 249 -2.37 6.95 -6.73
N LEU A 250 -1.92 5.91 -6.04
CA LEU A 250 -2.22 4.51 -6.37
C LEU A 250 -3.68 4.11 -6.11
N ILE A 251 -4.54 5.01 -5.59
CA ILE A 251 -5.91 4.65 -5.17
C ILE A 251 -6.72 4.02 -6.32
N ALA A 252 -6.64 4.56 -7.54
CA ALA A 252 -7.35 4.01 -8.71
C ALA A 252 -6.89 2.58 -9.06
N TYR A 253 -5.58 2.32 -8.95
CA TYR A 253 -5.01 0.99 -9.15
C TYR A 253 -5.45 0.01 -8.06
N ILE A 254 -5.30 0.41 -6.79
CA ILE A 254 -5.63 -0.43 -5.63
C ILE A 254 -7.13 -0.74 -5.59
N PHE A 255 -7.99 0.23 -5.86
CA PHE A 255 -9.44 0.05 -5.91
C PHE A 255 -9.86 -0.91 -7.02
N THR A 256 -9.23 -0.82 -8.19
CA THR A 256 -9.44 -1.81 -9.26
C THR A 256 -9.02 -3.22 -8.84
N MET A 257 -7.92 -3.35 -8.06
CA MET A 257 -7.49 -4.66 -7.54
C MET A 257 -8.41 -5.15 -6.44
N ASP A 258 -8.99 -4.26 -5.63
CA ASP A 258 -10.01 -4.60 -4.63
C ASP A 258 -11.26 -5.18 -5.29
N TYR A 259 -11.73 -4.57 -6.36
CA TYR A 259 -12.82 -5.13 -7.15
C TYR A 259 -12.50 -6.54 -7.69
N LYS A 260 -11.28 -6.77 -8.19
CA LYS A 260 -10.84 -8.10 -8.62
C LYS A 260 -10.79 -9.09 -7.44
N CYS A 261 -10.35 -8.63 -6.27
CA CYS A 261 -10.35 -9.42 -5.05
C CYS A 261 -11.79 -9.84 -4.67
N HIS A 262 -12.72 -8.90 -4.68
CA HIS A 262 -14.14 -9.15 -4.42
C HIS A 262 -14.76 -10.15 -5.41
N LYS A 263 -14.48 -10.01 -6.71
CA LYS A 263 -15.13 -10.83 -7.75
C LYS A 263 -14.58 -12.25 -7.88
N ASN A 264 -13.29 -12.44 -7.69
CA ASN A 264 -12.64 -13.72 -7.98
C ASN A 264 -11.61 -14.17 -6.94
N GLY A 265 -11.54 -13.50 -5.79
CA GLY A 265 -10.60 -13.84 -4.72
C GLY A 265 -9.12 -13.59 -5.06
N THR A 266 -8.82 -12.72 -6.04
CA THR A 266 -7.43 -12.40 -6.39
C THR A 266 -6.86 -11.38 -5.40
N PRO A 267 -5.88 -11.74 -4.55
CA PRO A 267 -5.34 -10.81 -3.56
C PRO A 267 -4.51 -9.68 -4.22
N LEU A 268 -4.52 -8.50 -3.60
CA LEU A 268 -3.64 -7.39 -3.99
C LEU A 268 -2.17 -7.78 -3.83
N CYS A 269 -1.80 -8.32 -2.67
CA CYS A 269 -0.45 -8.86 -2.41
C CYS A 269 -0.50 -10.39 -2.47
N LYS A 270 0.14 -11.00 -3.45
CA LYS A 270 0.19 -12.45 -3.62
C LYS A 270 1.63 -12.95 -3.76
N PRO A 271 1.97 -14.08 -3.10
CA PRO A 271 3.33 -14.62 -3.20
C PRO A 271 3.67 -15.01 -4.64
N MET A 272 4.97 -14.99 -4.96
CA MET A 272 5.45 -15.29 -6.31
C MET A 272 5.02 -16.68 -6.81
N TYR A 273 4.97 -17.67 -5.92
CA TYR A 273 4.57 -19.04 -6.25
C TYR A 273 3.08 -19.21 -6.65
N TYR A 274 2.22 -18.20 -6.46
CA TYR A 274 0.84 -18.27 -6.98
C TYR A 274 0.80 -18.27 -8.52
N ALA A 275 1.69 -17.52 -9.16
CA ALA A 275 1.80 -17.49 -10.61
C ALA A 275 2.81 -18.52 -11.14
N TYR A 276 3.77 -18.93 -10.30
CA TYR A 276 4.88 -19.83 -10.69
C TYR A 276 5.05 -20.97 -9.69
N PRO A 277 4.04 -21.87 -9.55
CA PRO A 277 4.06 -22.94 -8.53
C PRO A 277 5.11 -24.02 -8.78
N ASN A 278 5.67 -24.10 -9.99
CA ASN A 278 6.68 -25.08 -10.37
C ASN A 278 8.12 -24.50 -10.37
N GLU A 279 8.29 -23.23 -10.02
CA GLU A 279 9.58 -22.55 -9.99
C GLU A 279 10.09 -22.49 -8.56
N GLU A 280 11.18 -23.18 -8.23
CA GLU A 280 11.77 -23.22 -6.89
C GLU A 280 12.16 -21.81 -6.42
N SER A 281 12.71 -20.98 -7.30
CA SER A 281 13.10 -19.59 -6.97
C SER A 281 11.93 -18.74 -6.49
N ALA A 282 10.69 -19.03 -6.95
CA ALA A 282 9.50 -18.32 -6.50
C ALA A 282 9.17 -18.53 -5.01
N PHE A 283 9.64 -19.63 -4.41
CA PHE A 283 9.51 -19.93 -2.98
C PHE A 283 10.67 -19.38 -2.14
N ASN A 284 11.80 -19.05 -2.78
CA ASN A 284 13.03 -18.62 -2.12
C ASN A 284 13.15 -17.09 -1.95
N VAL A 285 12.11 -16.34 -2.33
CA VAL A 285 12.01 -14.88 -2.22
C VAL A 285 10.80 -14.46 -1.36
N PRO A 286 10.79 -14.77 -0.06
CA PRO A 286 9.61 -14.64 0.79
C PRO A 286 9.09 -13.20 0.91
N ASN A 287 9.96 -12.20 0.75
CA ASN A 287 9.60 -10.79 0.87
C ASN A 287 9.23 -10.12 -0.47
N GLU A 288 9.37 -10.86 -1.57
CA GLU A 288 8.92 -10.43 -2.88
C GLU A 288 7.50 -10.92 -3.17
N TYR A 289 6.69 -10.07 -3.77
CA TYR A 289 5.30 -10.42 -4.07
C TYR A 289 4.76 -9.61 -5.24
N PHE A 290 3.78 -10.16 -5.92
CA PHE A 290 2.97 -9.38 -6.87
C PHE A 290 2.11 -8.38 -6.11
N PHE A 291 2.19 -7.13 -6.53
CA PHE A 291 1.30 -6.07 -6.08
C PHE A 291 0.29 -5.77 -7.21
N GLY A 292 -0.86 -6.41 -7.11
CA GLY A 292 -1.89 -6.42 -8.15
C GLY A 292 -1.48 -7.24 -9.38
N SER A 293 -1.90 -6.79 -10.57
CA SER A 293 -1.69 -7.49 -11.84
C SER A 293 -0.50 -6.95 -12.66
N GLU A 294 0.02 -5.77 -12.30
CA GLU A 294 0.99 -5.04 -13.11
C GLU A 294 2.39 -4.96 -12.50
N LEU A 295 2.51 -5.13 -11.17
CA LEU A 295 3.72 -4.83 -10.43
C LEU A 295 4.22 -6.03 -9.62
N ILE A 296 5.55 -6.09 -9.46
CA ILE A 296 6.24 -6.91 -8.45
C ILE A 296 6.91 -5.94 -7.49
N ALA A 297 6.70 -6.11 -6.19
CA ALA A 297 7.37 -5.33 -5.14
C ALA A 297 8.35 -6.22 -4.38
N ALA A 298 9.56 -5.72 -4.15
CA ALA A 298 10.60 -6.36 -3.35
C ALA A 298 11.08 -5.41 -2.23
N PRO A 299 10.30 -5.23 -1.14
CA PRO A 299 10.62 -4.28 -0.09
C PRO A 299 12.00 -4.51 0.52
N ILE A 300 12.70 -3.42 0.78
CA ILE A 300 13.97 -3.46 1.50
C ILE A 300 13.71 -3.49 3.00
N THR A 301 14.10 -4.56 3.65
CA THR A 301 13.91 -4.81 5.08
C THR A 301 15.21 -4.77 5.88
N SER A 302 16.35 -4.73 5.19
CA SER A 302 17.68 -4.69 5.78
C SER A 302 18.19 -3.26 5.97
N LYS A 303 19.16 -3.10 6.88
CA LYS A 303 19.86 -1.83 7.06
C LYS A 303 20.74 -1.51 5.86
N THR A 304 20.92 -0.22 5.61
CA THR A 304 21.89 0.30 4.64
C THR A 304 23.30 -0.20 4.97
N ASN A 305 23.95 -0.78 3.98
CA ASN A 305 25.33 -1.22 4.08
C ASN A 305 26.27 0.00 4.07
N LYS A 306 27.07 0.16 5.13
CA LYS A 306 27.98 1.30 5.29
C LYS A 306 29.08 1.40 4.22
N LYS A 307 29.38 0.30 3.51
CA LYS A 307 30.39 0.31 2.44
C LYS A 307 29.82 0.79 1.11
N THR A 308 28.55 0.53 0.83
CA THR A 308 27.91 0.88 -0.44
C THR A 308 26.98 2.07 -0.34
N ASN A 309 26.55 2.45 0.87
CA ASN A 309 25.44 3.37 1.14
C ASN A 309 24.13 2.91 0.50
N MET A 310 23.97 1.60 0.31
CA MET A 310 22.76 0.99 -0.24
C MET A 310 22.30 -0.17 0.65
N ALA A 311 21.02 -0.40 0.67
CA ALA A 311 20.43 -1.61 1.23
C ALA A 311 19.95 -2.54 0.10
N THR A 312 19.66 -3.79 0.41
CA THR A 312 19.42 -4.81 -0.59
C THR A 312 18.15 -5.59 -0.33
N ALA A 313 17.49 -6.02 -1.42
CA ALA A 313 16.44 -7.04 -1.41
C ALA A 313 16.88 -8.21 -2.30
N LYS A 314 16.59 -9.44 -1.87
CA LYS A 314 16.64 -10.61 -2.75
C LYS A 314 15.38 -10.63 -3.59
N ALA A 315 15.52 -10.88 -4.87
CA ALA A 315 14.43 -10.97 -5.81
C ALA A 315 14.65 -12.12 -6.80
N TRP A 316 13.58 -12.62 -7.32
CA TRP A 316 13.55 -13.51 -8.48
C TRP A 316 12.73 -12.86 -9.58
N ILE A 317 13.38 -12.57 -10.69
CA ILE A 317 12.71 -12.00 -11.86
C ILE A 317 12.14 -13.14 -12.70
N PRO A 318 10.81 -13.24 -12.86
CA PRO A 318 10.21 -14.28 -13.70
C PRO A 318 10.59 -14.13 -15.17
N LYS A 319 10.31 -15.15 -15.98
CA LYS A 319 10.52 -15.08 -17.44
C LYS A 319 9.79 -13.87 -18.05
N GLY A 320 10.50 -13.07 -18.81
CA GLY A 320 10.02 -11.84 -19.45
C GLY A 320 10.87 -10.63 -19.11
N THR A 321 10.40 -9.45 -19.50
CA THR A 321 11.05 -8.17 -19.23
C THR A 321 10.27 -7.41 -18.16
N TYR A 322 11.00 -6.88 -17.20
CA TYR A 322 10.45 -6.08 -16.10
C TYR A 322 11.22 -4.77 -15.97
N THR A 323 10.52 -3.66 -15.89
CA THR A 323 11.12 -2.33 -15.76
C THR A 323 10.88 -1.78 -14.37
N ASP A 324 11.94 -1.38 -13.66
CA ASP A 324 11.78 -0.66 -12.39
C ASP A 324 11.07 0.67 -12.64
N ILE A 325 9.96 0.90 -11.95
CA ILE A 325 9.09 2.06 -12.23
C ILE A 325 9.70 3.40 -11.84
N PHE A 326 10.79 3.40 -11.06
CA PHE A 326 11.46 4.61 -10.58
C PHE A 326 12.79 4.85 -11.28
N THR A 327 13.60 3.81 -11.51
CA THR A 327 14.93 3.93 -12.12
C THR A 327 14.93 3.69 -13.63
N LEU A 328 13.87 3.07 -14.17
CA LEU A 328 13.72 2.61 -15.54
C LEU A 328 14.72 1.51 -15.97
N GLN A 329 15.47 0.94 -15.03
CA GLN A 329 16.33 -0.22 -15.30
C GLN A 329 15.48 -1.42 -15.71
N LYS A 330 15.92 -2.14 -16.75
CA LYS A 330 15.24 -3.32 -17.27
C LYS A 330 15.93 -4.61 -16.85
N TYR A 331 15.14 -5.53 -16.37
CA TYR A 331 15.55 -6.85 -15.90
C TYR A 331 14.95 -7.90 -16.83
N HIS A 332 15.78 -8.82 -17.34
CA HIS A 332 15.35 -9.89 -18.24
C HIS A 332 15.45 -11.23 -17.53
N GLY A 333 14.30 -11.77 -17.11
CA GLY A 333 14.24 -13.05 -16.42
C GLY A 333 14.16 -14.27 -17.36
N PRO A 334 14.30 -15.52 -16.84
CA PRO A 334 14.31 -15.78 -15.39
C PRO A 334 15.71 -15.58 -14.76
N MET A 335 15.76 -14.95 -13.59
CA MET A 335 17.01 -14.80 -12.84
C MET A 335 16.78 -14.54 -11.33
N ASP A 336 17.66 -15.09 -10.50
CA ASP A 336 17.82 -14.68 -9.10
C ASP A 336 18.78 -13.51 -9.03
N ILE A 337 18.41 -12.46 -8.29
CA ILE A 337 19.18 -11.22 -8.22
C ILE A 337 19.14 -10.59 -6.82
N THR A 338 20.16 -9.81 -6.50
CA THR A 338 20.14 -8.88 -5.36
C THR A 338 19.96 -7.48 -5.89
N LEU A 339 18.82 -6.89 -5.61
CA LEU A 339 18.48 -5.51 -5.96
C LEU A 339 19.06 -4.55 -4.92
N ASN A 340 19.71 -3.47 -5.37
CA ASN A 340 20.36 -2.47 -4.50
C ASN A 340 19.65 -1.13 -4.65
N ARG A 341 19.22 -0.52 -3.52
CA ARG A 341 18.57 0.80 -3.52
C ARG A 341 19.09 1.68 -2.42
N GLU A 342 19.09 2.98 -2.68
CA GLU A 342 19.35 3.98 -1.66
C GLU A 342 18.25 4.00 -0.59
N LEU A 343 18.45 4.80 0.45
CA LEU A 343 17.49 4.90 1.56
C LEU A 343 16.11 5.39 1.11
N TYR A 344 16.03 6.13 0.02
CA TYR A 344 14.81 6.81 -0.43
C TYR A 344 14.06 6.06 -1.54
N ASP A 345 14.47 4.82 -1.84
CA ASP A 345 13.97 4.05 -2.96
C ASP A 345 13.64 2.59 -2.57
N ILE A 346 12.62 2.05 -3.20
CA ILE A 346 12.18 0.66 -3.09
C ILE A 346 12.15 0.02 -4.48
N PRO A 347 12.63 -1.22 -4.67
CA PRO A 347 12.47 -1.93 -5.93
C PRO A 347 11.00 -2.26 -6.18
N VAL A 348 10.45 -1.72 -7.27
CA VAL A 348 9.12 -2.06 -7.77
C VAL A 348 9.18 -2.19 -9.29
N LEU A 349 8.87 -3.36 -9.78
CA LEU A 349 9.07 -3.74 -11.16
C LEU A 349 7.73 -3.85 -11.89
N ALA A 350 7.56 -3.09 -12.96
CA ALA A 350 6.43 -3.21 -13.87
C ALA A 350 6.70 -4.33 -14.88
N LYS A 351 5.73 -5.20 -15.12
CA LYS A 351 5.82 -6.17 -16.22
C LYS A 351 5.81 -5.46 -17.57
N GLU A 352 6.31 -6.13 -18.58
CA GLU A 352 6.22 -5.67 -19.98
C GLU A 352 4.78 -5.29 -20.35
N GLY A 353 4.61 -4.11 -20.93
CA GLY A 353 3.31 -3.57 -21.31
C GLY A 353 2.44 -3.05 -20.18
N ALA A 354 2.93 -2.99 -18.95
CA ALA A 354 2.14 -2.60 -17.78
C ALA A 354 1.38 -1.27 -17.98
N ILE A 355 0.17 -1.24 -17.43
CA ILE A 355 -0.73 -0.08 -17.43
C ILE A 355 -1.12 0.20 -15.98
N ILE A 356 -0.68 1.33 -15.43
CA ILE A 356 -0.89 1.66 -14.03
C ILE A 356 -1.72 2.95 -13.94
N PRO A 357 -3.00 2.85 -13.56
CA PRO A 357 -3.83 4.04 -13.31
C PRO A 357 -3.46 4.68 -11.98
N LEU A 358 -3.31 6.00 -11.99
CA LEU A 358 -2.94 6.83 -10.85
C LEU A 358 -3.88 8.02 -10.74
N SER A 359 -4.31 8.36 -9.53
CA SER A 359 -4.94 9.65 -9.29
C SER A 359 -3.90 10.76 -9.43
N ASN A 360 -4.28 11.83 -10.10
CA ASN A 360 -3.48 13.04 -10.22
C ASN A 360 -4.23 14.25 -9.63
N ASP A 361 -5.29 13.98 -8.87
CA ASP A 361 -6.03 15.00 -8.14
C ASP A 361 -5.20 15.54 -6.98
N ASP A 362 -5.37 16.83 -6.71
CA ASP A 362 -4.87 17.45 -5.49
C ASP A 362 -5.75 17.10 -4.30
N GLY A 363 -5.12 16.90 -3.13
CA GLY A 363 -5.84 16.67 -1.88
C GLY A 363 -5.93 15.20 -1.46
N ASN A 364 -6.92 14.88 -0.63
CA ASN A 364 -7.07 13.58 0.06
C ASN A 364 -8.41 12.88 -0.22
N SER A 365 -9.10 13.25 -1.29
CA SER A 365 -10.34 12.59 -1.68
C SER A 365 -10.10 11.13 -2.06
N SER A 366 -10.99 10.23 -1.63
CA SER A 366 -11.05 8.84 -2.05
C SER A 366 -12.09 8.58 -3.16
N ALA A 367 -12.74 9.63 -3.67
CA ALA A 367 -13.65 9.53 -4.80
C ALA A 367 -12.91 9.17 -6.10
N ASN A 368 -13.66 8.74 -7.11
CA ASN A 368 -13.09 8.50 -8.44
C ASN A 368 -12.36 9.76 -8.94
N PRO A 369 -11.08 9.64 -9.38
CA PRO A 369 -10.28 10.81 -9.70
C PRO A 369 -10.84 11.64 -10.85
N LYS A 370 -10.83 12.96 -10.71
CA LYS A 370 -11.14 13.89 -11.79
C LYS A 370 -9.95 14.03 -12.76
N ALA A 371 -8.72 14.04 -12.23
CA ALA A 371 -7.49 13.94 -13.02
C ALA A 371 -6.93 12.53 -12.85
N LEU A 372 -6.94 11.74 -13.93
CA LEU A 372 -6.46 10.35 -13.94
C LEU A 372 -5.24 10.23 -14.84
N GLU A 373 -4.14 9.69 -14.31
CA GLU A 373 -2.93 9.42 -15.07
C GLU A 373 -2.77 7.92 -15.32
N PHE A 374 -2.37 7.55 -16.53
CA PHE A 374 -1.93 6.20 -16.87
C PHE A 374 -0.43 6.17 -17.12
N TRP A 375 0.32 5.42 -16.32
CA TRP A 375 1.68 5.06 -16.66
C TRP A 375 1.67 3.86 -17.60
N ILE A 376 2.27 4.02 -18.77
CA ILE A 376 2.33 3.01 -19.82
C ILE A 376 3.78 2.58 -20.00
N PHE A 377 4.01 1.26 -19.93
CA PHE A 377 5.30 0.64 -20.23
C PHE A 377 5.26 -0.03 -21.60
N ASN A 378 6.41 -0.13 -22.26
CA ASN A 378 6.49 -0.76 -23.59
C ASN A 378 6.11 -2.25 -23.51
N GLY A 379 5.37 -2.74 -24.51
CA GLY A 379 4.93 -4.12 -24.58
C GLY A 379 3.44 -4.27 -24.86
N ASN A 380 2.96 -5.50 -24.87
CA ASN A 380 1.58 -5.84 -25.19
C ASN A 380 0.80 -6.20 -23.92
N ASN A 381 -0.27 -5.48 -23.62
CA ASN A 381 -1.09 -5.73 -22.45
C ASN A 381 -2.50 -5.13 -22.58
N SER A 382 -3.38 -5.56 -21.69
CA SER A 382 -4.67 -4.93 -21.46
C SER A 382 -4.96 -4.79 -19.99
N PHE A 383 -5.52 -3.65 -19.61
CA PHE A 383 -5.97 -3.37 -18.25
C PHE A 383 -7.40 -2.87 -18.27
N THR A 384 -8.20 -3.26 -17.29
CA THR A 384 -9.56 -2.73 -17.12
C THR A 384 -9.63 -1.98 -15.81
N LEU A 385 -9.75 -0.67 -15.89
CA LEU A 385 -10.02 0.20 -14.76
C LEU A 385 -11.46 -0.03 -14.30
N TYR A 386 -11.66 -0.14 -13.01
CA TYR A 386 -12.97 -0.23 -12.36
C TYR A 386 -13.21 0.98 -11.48
N GLU A 387 -14.43 1.52 -11.56
CA GLU A 387 -14.89 2.66 -10.76
C GLU A 387 -16.35 2.43 -10.37
N ASP A 388 -16.75 2.85 -9.17
CA ASP A 388 -18.13 2.78 -8.70
C ASP A 388 -18.49 3.97 -7.80
N ASN A 389 -19.71 3.94 -7.26
CA ASN A 389 -20.23 5.01 -6.41
C ASN A 389 -19.83 4.88 -4.91
N GLY A 390 -19.04 3.87 -4.52
CA GLY A 390 -18.65 3.63 -3.12
C GLY A 390 -19.79 3.29 -2.16
N ARG A 391 -20.90 2.73 -2.66
CA ARG A 391 -22.09 2.39 -1.88
C ARG A 391 -22.48 0.92 -2.03
N VAL A 392 -23.37 0.41 -1.18
CA VAL A 392 -23.85 -0.99 -1.22
C VAL A 392 -24.45 -1.43 -2.56
N ASN A 393 -24.90 -0.49 -3.37
CA ASN A 393 -25.46 -0.75 -4.70
C ASN A 393 -24.41 -0.62 -5.83
N PHE A 394 -23.11 -0.67 -5.49
CA PHE A 394 -21.99 -0.52 -6.43
C PHE A 394 -22.05 -1.47 -7.63
N GLU A 395 -22.64 -2.65 -7.47
CA GLU A 395 -22.80 -3.60 -8.58
C GLU A 395 -23.69 -3.07 -9.72
N LYS A 396 -24.63 -2.17 -9.41
CA LYS A 396 -25.49 -1.49 -10.40
C LYS A 396 -24.89 -0.16 -10.87
N HIS A 397 -24.11 0.48 -10.02
CA HIS A 397 -23.53 1.80 -10.25
C HIS A 397 -22.00 1.70 -10.36
N ASN A 398 -21.55 1.14 -11.47
CA ASN A 398 -20.11 1.04 -11.78
C ASN A 398 -19.83 1.23 -13.27
N ALA A 399 -18.64 1.70 -13.56
CA ALA A 399 -18.11 1.83 -14.90
C ALA A 399 -16.78 1.06 -15.04
N LYS A 400 -16.55 0.53 -16.24
CA LYS A 400 -15.31 -0.18 -16.60
C LYS A 400 -14.74 0.43 -17.86
N THR A 401 -13.48 0.88 -17.74
CA THR A 401 -12.74 1.43 -18.89
C THR A 401 -11.61 0.46 -19.25
N LYS A 402 -11.64 -0.12 -20.45
CA LYS A 402 -10.61 -1.02 -20.93
C LYS A 402 -9.54 -0.25 -21.68
N ILE A 403 -8.29 -0.44 -21.30
CA ILE A 403 -7.11 0.13 -21.93
C ILE A 403 -6.33 -1.00 -22.60
N LEU A 404 -5.98 -0.83 -23.88
CA LEU A 404 -5.22 -1.77 -24.69
C LEU A 404 -3.92 -1.11 -25.10
N ASN A 405 -2.80 -1.72 -24.77
CA ASN A 405 -1.47 -1.27 -25.19
C ASN A 405 -0.84 -2.34 -26.09
N THR A 406 -0.42 -1.96 -27.27
CA THR A 406 0.30 -2.82 -28.21
C THR A 406 1.57 -2.13 -28.68
N PHE A 407 2.67 -2.86 -28.64
CA PHE A 407 3.99 -2.40 -29.09
C PHE A 407 4.52 -3.33 -30.17
N ASP A 408 4.74 -2.80 -31.36
CA ASP A 408 5.47 -3.47 -32.43
C ASP A 408 6.95 -3.06 -32.38
N GLU A 409 7.77 -3.97 -31.85
CA GLU A 409 9.21 -3.75 -31.69
C GLU A 409 9.93 -3.53 -33.04
N LYS A 410 9.49 -4.19 -34.10
CA LYS A 410 10.13 -4.11 -35.44
C LYS A 410 9.92 -2.73 -36.07
N SER A 411 8.68 -2.26 -36.05
CA SER A 411 8.34 -0.94 -36.61
C SER A 411 8.52 0.20 -35.59
N ARG A 412 8.84 -0.13 -34.32
CA ARG A 412 8.89 0.83 -33.18
C ARG A 412 7.64 1.69 -33.13
N LYS A 413 6.49 1.03 -33.13
CA LYS A 413 5.19 1.67 -33.14
C LYS A 413 4.40 1.24 -31.90
N ILE A 414 3.77 2.19 -31.22
CA ILE A 414 2.81 1.91 -30.16
C ILE A 414 1.42 2.31 -30.62
N LYS A 415 0.45 1.44 -30.35
CA LYS A 415 -0.97 1.78 -30.39
C LYS A 415 -1.56 1.57 -29.01
N LEU A 416 -2.01 2.67 -28.40
CA LEU A 416 -2.77 2.66 -27.17
C LEU A 416 -4.22 3.01 -27.48
N THR A 417 -5.17 2.19 -26.99
CA THR A 417 -6.60 2.46 -27.11
C THR A 417 -7.22 2.49 -25.74
N ILE A 418 -7.81 3.62 -25.36
CA ILE A 418 -8.69 3.72 -24.19
C ILE A 418 -10.12 3.56 -24.74
N LYS A 419 -10.75 2.44 -24.43
CA LYS A 419 -12.11 2.15 -24.91
C LYS A 419 -13.14 3.05 -24.22
N ALA A 420 -14.21 3.33 -24.92
CA ALA A 420 -15.42 3.90 -24.34
C ALA A 420 -15.77 3.13 -23.06
N PRO A 421 -16.05 3.83 -21.93
CA PRO A 421 -16.42 3.17 -20.70
C PRO A 421 -17.74 2.42 -20.86
N PHE A 422 -17.82 1.28 -20.20
CA PHE A 422 -19.03 0.44 -20.17
C PHE A 422 -19.61 0.41 -18.76
N GLY A 423 -20.93 0.53 -18.65
CA GLY A 423 -21.69 0.51 -17.39
C GLY A 423 -22.31 1.86 -17.08
N ASP A 424 -22.44 2.19 -15.80
CA ASP A 424 -22.98 3.45 -15.33
C ASP A 424 -21.92 4.55 -15.35
N CYS A 425 -21.88 5.31 -16.44
CA CYS A 425 -20.91 6.40 -16.61
C CYS A 425 -21.15 7.61 -15.69
N GLU A 426 -22.25 7.67 -14.95
CA GLU A 426 -22.51 8.73 -13.97
C GLU A 426 -21.51 8.68 -12.78
N VAL A 427 -20.89 7.50 -12.55
CA VAL A 427 -19.83 7.37 -11.53
C VAL A 427 -18.52 8.03 -11.94
N ILE A 428 -18.35 8.35 -13.23
CA ILE A 428 -17.17 9.03 -13.75
C ILE A 428 -17.33 10.54 -13.52
N PRO A 429 -16.38 11.21 -12.84
CA PRO A 429 -16.50 12.65 -12.57
C PRO A 429 -16.63 13.48 -13.84
N SER A 430 -17.56 14.43 -13.84
CA SER A 430 -17.71 15.41 -14.92
C SER A 430 -16.44 16.22 -15.10
N GLY A 431 -16.04 16.45 -16.36
CA GLY A 431 -14.83 17.17 -16.73
C GLY A 431 -13.54 16.40 -16.40
N ARG A 432 -13.60 15.05 -16.40
CA ARG A 432 -12.41 14.20 -16.23
C ARG A 432 -11.39 14.49 -17.31
N LYS A 433 -10.11 14.50 -16.90
CA LYS A 433 -8.96 14.56 -17.80
C LYS A 433 -8.11 13.31 -17.65
N TYR A 434 -7.55 12.88 -18.77
CA TYR A 434 -6.54 11.83 -18.81
C TYR A 434 -5.17 12.42 -19.09
N LYS A 435 -4.17 12.00 -18.32
CA LYS A 435 -2.75 12.14 -18.63
C LYS A 435 -2.19 10.77 -18.92
N ILE A 436 -1.60 10.58 -20.08
CA ILE A 436 -0.98 9.32 -20.50
C ILE A 436 0.52 9.52 -20.54
N THR A 437 1.25 8.88 -19.64
CA THR A 437 2.71 9.00 -19.52
C THR A 437 3.37 7.71 -19.99
N PHE A 438 4.08 7.76 -21.11
CA PHE A 438 4.85 6.65 -21.67
C PHE A 438 6.22 6.61 -20.98
N LYS A 439 6.36 5.80 -19.96
CA LYS A 439 7.46 5.83 -18.98
C LYS A 439 8.86 5.62 -19.57
N GLU A 440 8.96 4.96 -20.71
CA GLU A 440 10.23 4.60 -21.34
C GLU A 440 10.53 5.43 -22.61
N ILE A 441 9.64 6.38 -22.95
CA ILE A 441 9.71 7.16 -24.19
C ILE A 441 10.06 8.62 -23.88
N GLU A 442 11.14 9.11 -24.48
CA GLU A 442 11.56 10.51 -24.42
C GLU A 442 10.72 11.37 -25.36
N SER A 443 10.52 10.91 -26.61
CA SER A 443 9.75 11.60 -27.64
C SER A 443 9.24 10.64 -28.70
N ALA A 444 8.19 11.02 -29.41
CA ALA A 444 7.65 10.32 -30.58
C ALA A 444 6.80 11.27 -31.43
N ASP A 445 6.53 10.89 -32.67
CA ASP A 445 5.45 11.50 -33.44
C ASP A 445 4.13 10.94 -32.94
N VAL A 446 3.20 11.81 -32.57
CA VAL A 446 1.92 11.46 -31.93
C VAL A 446 0.78 11.72 -32.91
N LYS A 447 -0.02 10.67 -33.14
CA LYS A 447 -1.32 10.78 -33.81
C LYS A 447 -2.42 10.39 -32.84
N LEU A 448 -3.43 11.23 -32.70
CA LEU A 448 -4.57 11.02 -31.81
C LEU A 448 -5.87 11.40 -32.53
N ASN A 449 -6.96 10.69 -32.24
CA ASN A 449 -8.27 10.93 -32.82
C ASN A 449 -9.12 11.99 -32.03
N LYS A 450 -8.52 12.65 -31.06
CA LYS A 450 -9.11 13.72 -30.23
C LYS A 450 -8.13 14.89 -30.14
N GLU A 451 -8.59 16.06 -29.66
CA GLU A 451 -7.69 17.15 -29.31
C GLU A 451 -6.83 16.79 -28.10
N PHE A 452 -5.56 17.16 -28.13
CA PHE A 452 -4.60 16.81 -27.09
C PHE A 452 -3.50 17.84 -26.94
N THR A 453 -2.83 17.79 -25.78
CA THR A 453 -1.57 18.52 -25.56
C THR A 453 -0.44 17.55 -25.24
N ILE A 454 0.77 17.92 -25.61
CA ILE A 454 1.98 17.15 -25.27
C ILE A 454 2.75 17.90 -24.20
N SER A 455 3.19 17.16 -23.20
CA SER A 455 4.13 17.65 -22.19
C SER A 455 5.20 16.59 -21.93
N ASN A 456 6.36 17.01 -21.45
CA ASN A 456 7.40 16.10 -20.98
C ASN A 456 7.46 16.20 -19.45
N SER A 457 7.10 15.12 -18.79
CA SER A 457 7.15 15.01 -17.33
C SER A 457 8.26 14.02 -16.97
N ASP A 458 9.23 14.46 -16.16
CA ASP A 458 10.37 13.63 -15.74
C ASP A 458 11.12 12.97 -16.92
N SER A 459 11.31 13.73 -18.02
CA SER A 459 11.91 13.28 -19.27
C SER A 459 11.09 12.23 -20.07
N ALA A 460 9.87 11.90 -19.64
CA ALA A 460 8.97 10.99 -20.33
C ALA A 460 7.90 11.73 -21.13
N LEU A 461 7.56 11.19 -22.31
CA LEU A 461 6.48 11.70 -23.14
C LEU A 461 5.15 11.55 -22.42
N SER A 462 4.44 12.65 -22.23
CA SER A 462 3.11 12.69 -21.64
C SER A 462 2.12 13.36 -22.60
N ILE A 463 0.92 12.80 -22.71
CA ILE A 463 -0.19 13.30 -23.52
C ILE A 463 -1.35 13.60 -22.60
N GLU A 464 -1.91 14.79 -22.69
CA GLU A 464 -3.13 15.15 -21.96
C GLU A 464 -4.30 15.25 -22.95
N VAL A 465 -5.42 14.61 -22.59
CA VAL A 465 -6.63 14.55 -23.39
C VAL A 465 -7.85 14.55 -22.47
N ASP A 466 -8.92 15.21 -22.90
CA ASP A 466 -10.18 15.20 -22.16
C ASP A 466 -10.86 13.82 -22.26
N PHE A 467 -11.62 13.48 -21.24
CA PHE A 467 -12.48 12.30 -21.24
C PHE A 467 -13.41 12.29 -22.48
N SER A 468 -13.59 11.12 -23.05
CA SER A 468 -14.53 10.91 -24.17
C SER A 468 -15.39 9.68 -23.90
N SER A 469 -16.66 9.77 -24.28
CA SER A 469 -17.58 8.62 -24.34
C SER A 469 -17.30 7.68 -25.52
N ASP A 470 -16.43 8.10 -26.45
CA ASP A 470 -15.93 7.26 -27.55
C ASP A 470 -14.50 6.78 -27.25
N ASP A 471 -14.04 5.83 -28.05
CA ASP A 471 -12.67 5.33 -27.98
C ASP A 471 -11.66 6.47 -28.22
N ILE A 472 -10.63 6.53 -27.38
CA ILE A 472 -9.44 7.36 -27.58
C ILE A 472 -8.36 6.47 -28.14
N GLU A 473 -7.88 6.79 -29.35
CA GLU A 473 -6.83 6.04 -30.03
C GLU A 473 -5.57 6.89 -30.20
N ILE A 474 -4.48 6.43 -29.64
CA ILE A 474 -3.15 7.05 -29.68
C ILE A 474 -2.22 6.15 -30.45
N GLU A 475 -1.56 6.72 -31.47
CA GLU A 475 -0.52 6.05 -32.23
C GLU A 475 0.78 6.83 -32.09
N LEU A 476 1.85 6.14 -31.67
CA LEU A 476 3.21 6.68 -31.59
C LEU A 476 4.08 6.04 -32.67
N THR A 477 4.78 6.89 -33.41
CA THR A 477 5.79 6.49 -34.42
C THR A 477 7.08 7.28 -34.20
N ASN A 478 8.16 6.89 -34.87
CA ASN A 478 9.48 7.53 -34.70
C ASN A 478 9.90 7.64 -33.23
N ILE A 479 9.65 6.57 -32.47
CA ILE A 479 9.85 6.55 -31.02
C ILE A 479 11.33 6.65 -30.67
N LYS A 480 11.64 7.63 -29.80
CA LYS A 480 12.94 7.78 -29.13
C LYS A 480 12.80 7.32 -27.68
N LEU A 481 13.51 6.29 -27.30
CA LEU A 481 13.52 5.78 -25.92
C LEU A 481 14.37 6.70 -25.02
N ILE A 482 13.99 6.76 -23.74
CA ILE A 482 14.80 7.40 -22.71
C ILE A 482 16.15 6.70 -22.66
N LYS A 483 17.22 7.48 -22.76
CA LYS A 483 18.58 6.94 -22.76
C LYS A 483 19.03 6.69 -21.32
N MET A 484 19.30 5.44 -21.01
CA MET A 484 19.95 5.06 -19.75
C MET A 484 21.46 5.38 -19.81
N PRO A 485 22.10 5.66 -18.65
CA PRO A 485 23.55 5.79 -18.59
C PRO A 485 24.24 4.56 -19.16
N ASP A 486 25.36 4.75 -19.85
CA ASP A 486 26.12 3.61 -20.37
C ASP A 486 26.76 2.78 -19.23
N TYR A 487 27.18 1.56 -19.56
CA TYR A 487 27.70 0.63 -18.55
C TYR A 487 28.96 1.14 -17.85
N LYS A 488 29.82 1.93 -18.51
CA LYS A 488 31.01 2.53 -17.89
C LYS A 488 30.61 3.62 -16.89
N GLU A 489 29.62 4.42 -17.26
CA GLU A 489 29.05 5.44 -16.36
C GLU A 489 28.37 4.80 -15.15
N ARG A 490 27.59 3.72 -15.35
CA ARG A 490 26.98 2.96 -14.25
C ARG A 490 28.04 2.37 -13.30
N VAL A 491 29.15 1.84 -13.87
CA VAL A 491 30.27 1.31 -13.07
C VAL A 491 30.94 2.42 -12.25
N ILE A 492 31.27 3.57 -12.86
CA ILE A 492 31.93 4.66 -12.11
C ILE A 492 31.02 5.24 -11.04
N ASN A 493 29.72 5.39 -11.32
CA ASN A 493 28.74 5.85 -10.35
C ASN A 493 28.63 4.89 -9.16
N SER A 494 28.59 3.58 -9.41
CA SER A 494 28.59 2.56 -8.37
C SER A 494 29.88 2.52 -7.56
N MET A 495 31.03 2.62 -8.21
CA MET A 495 32.33 2.65 -7.56
C MET A 495 32.53 3.94 -6.74
N SER A 496 31.98 5.07 -7.17
CA SER A 496 32.05 6.33 -6.42
C SER A 496 31.33 6.25 -5.07
N ARG A 497 30.25 5.48 -4.98
CA ARG A 497 29.47 5.26 -3.74
C ARG A 497 30.22 4.41 -2.72
N TRP A 498 31.13 3.56 -3.16
CA TRP A 498 31.90 2.70 -2.27
C TRP A 498 32.70 3.51 -1.25
N GLN A 499 32.44 3.30 0.05
CA GLN A 499 33.12 3.97 1.16
C GLN A 499 34.47 3.29 1.42
N GLU A 500 35.43 3.65 0.59
CA GLU A 500 36.82 3.15 0.63
C GLU A 500 37.78 4.26 0.18
N GLN A 501 39.05 4.14 0.50
CA GLN A 501 40.11 5.09 0.08
C GLN A 501 40.14 5.23 -1.46
N THR A 502 40.21 6.47 -1.94
CA THR A 502 40.18 6.77 -3.37
C THR A 502 41.27 6.05 -4.17
N SER A 503 42.49 5.97 -3.62
CA SER A 503 43.59 5.22 -4.25
C SER A 503 43.27 3.76 -4.48
N LYS A 504 42.66 3.12 -3.49
CA LYS A 504 42.23 1.71 -3.58
C LYS A 504 41.07 1.56 -4.57
N LYS A 505 40.07 2.44 -4.52
CA LYS A 505 38.98 2.45 -5.53
C LYS A 505 39.55 2.59 -6.94
N THR A 506 40.49 3.50 -7.15
CA THR A 506 41.11 3.74 -8.45
C THR A 506 41.84 2.48 -8.96
N ALA A 507 42.56 1.78 -8.08
CA ALA A 507 43.22 0.53 -8.46
C ALA A 507 42.22 -0.54 -8.95
N TYR A 508 41.09 -0.71 -8.23
CA TYR A 508 40.04 -1.64 -8.65
C TYR A 508 39.25 -1.17 -9.90
N TYR A 509 39.10 0.13 -10.10
CA TYR A 509 38.41 0.69 -11.25
C TYR A 509 39.19 0.60 -12.57
N LYS A 510 40.54 0.62 -12.50
CA LYS A 510 41.40 0.63 -13.68
C LYS A 510 41.09 -0.48 -14.70
N PRO A 511 40.85 -1.75 -14.34
CA PRO A 511 40.44 -2.79 -15.29
C PRO A 511 39.07 -2.49 -15.98
N PHE A 512 38.11 -1.96 -15.25
CA PHE A 512 36.80 -1.58 -15.80
C PHE A 512 36.91 -0.42 -16.79
N LYS A 513 37.77 0.57 -16.50
CA LYS A 513 38.00 1.70 -17.42
C LYS A 513 38.52 1.24 -18.78
N ASN A 514 39.32 0.17 -18.82
CA ASN A 514 39.92 -0.36 -20.06
C ASN A 514 38.97 -1.27 -20.83
N ALA A 515 37.97 -1.85 -20.21
CA ALA A 515 36.97 -2.67 -20.89
C ALA A 515 36.15 -1.85 -21.90
N GLN A 516 35.86 -2.41 -23.05
CA GLN A 516 35.14 -1.72 -24.14
C GLN A 516 33.69 -2.22 -24.28
N THR A 517 33.41 -3.46 -23.88
CA THR A 517 32.10 -4.08 -24.01
C THR A 517 31.53 -4.48 -22.66
N ARG A 518 30.22 -4.73 -22.62
CA ARG A 518 29.51 -5.25 -21.42
C ARG A 518 30.09 -6.60 -20.98
N GLU A 519 30.39 -7.49 -21.93
CA GLU A 519 30.96 -8.79 -21.67
C GLU A 519 32.35 -8.68 -21.01
N GLU A 520 33.16 -7.75 -21.47
CA GLU A 520 34.47 -7.46 -20.86
C GLU A 520 34.30 -6.91 -19.43
N LEU A 521 33.36 -6.00 -19.20
CA LEU A 521 33.05 -5.50 -17.85
C LEU A 521 32.60 -6.63 -16.90
N LEU A 522 31.74 -7.53 -17.37
CA LEU A 522 31.31 -8.70 -16.60
C LEU A 522 32.46 -9.67 -16.34
N LYS A 523 33.39 -9.87 -17.30
CA LYS A 523 34.60 -10.66 -17.12
C LYS A 523 35.51 -10.04 -16.04
N VAL A 524 35.74 -8.72 -16.12
CA VAL A 524 36.51 -7.97 -15.09
C VAL A 524 35.86 -8.13 -13.73
N LEU A 525 34.54 -7.98 -13.62
CA LEU A 525 33.81 -8.12 -12.38
C LEU A 525 33.99 -9.53 -11.76
N ARG A 526 33.88 -10.57 -12.59
CA ARG A 526 34.00 -11.97 -12.17
C ARG A 526 35.34 -12.27 -11.54
N ILE A 527 36.46 -11.85 -12.19
CA ILE A 527 37.83 -12.11 -11.75
C ILE A 527 38.31 -11.13 -10.68
N SER A 528 37.60 -10.02 -10.46
CA SER A 528 38.01 -9.00 -9.48
C SER A 528 38.04 -9.53 -8.06
N LYS A 529 38.90 -8.94 -7.21
CA LYS A 529 38.93 -9.19 -5.75
C LYS A 529 38.10 -8.16 -4.97
N LEU A 530 37.09 -7.56 -5.61
CA LEU A 530 36.18 -6.64 -4.96
C LEU A 530 35.40 -7.31 -3.83
N PRO A 531 35.02 -6.59 -2.77
CA PRO A 531 34.11 -7.08 -1.75
C PRO A 531 32.79 -7.55 -2.37
N LYS A 532 32.14 -8.55 -1.76
CA LYS A 532 30.91 -9.16 -2.24
C LYS A 532 29.81 -8.12 -2.49
N GLU A 533 29.68 -7.16 -1.59
CA GLU A 533 28.65 -6.11 -1.65
C GLU A 533 28.84 -5.21 -2.88
N ILE A 534 30.10 -4.88 -3.21
CA ILE A 534 30.42 -4.09 -4.40
C ILE A 534 30.23 -4.91 -5.68
N LYS A 535 30.58 -6.21 -5.64
CA LYS A 535 30.31 -7.11 -6.75
C LYS A 535 28.82 -7.21 -7.06
N ASN A 536 27.97 -7.35 -6.04
CA ASN A 536 26.51 -7.43 -6.22
C ASN A 536 25.97 -6.14 -6.82
N LEU A 537 26.41 -4.98 -6.31
CA LEU A 537 25.99 -3.69 -6.86
C LEU A 537 26.39 -3.54 -8.34
N LEU A 538 27.65 -3.82 -8.68
CA LEU A 538 28.14 -3.73 -10.06
C LEU A 538 27.46 -4.77 -10.97
N TYR A 539 27.19 -5.96 -10.45
CA TYR A 539 26.51 -7.00 -11.20
C TYR A 539 25.12 -6.55 -11.64
N GLU A 540 24.31 -6.04 -10.72
CA GLU A 540 22.97 -5.49 -11.05
C GLU A 540 23.08 -4.43 -12.15
N GLN A 541 24.03 -3.49 -12.05
CA GLN A 541 24.20 -2.40 -13.00
C GLN A 541 24.69 -2.88 -14.38
N LEU A 542 25.35 -4.03 -14.45
CA LEU A 542 25.88 -4.59 -15.69
C LEU A 542 24.94 -5.58 -16.39
N ILE A 543 23.99 -6.17 -15.68
CA ILE A 543 23.03 -7.12 -16.30
C ILE A 543 21.71 -6.48 -16.71
N THR A 544 21.46 -5.26 -16.27
CA THR A 544 20.26 -4.48 -16.64
C THR A 544 20.53 -3.57 -17.82
N ASP A 545 19.49 -3.28 -18.60
CA ASP A 545 19.53 -2.33 -19.70
C ASP A 545 19.05 -0.95 -19.32
#